data_d3da6f892ba896a14c9417a949a41294
#
_entry.id   d3da6f892ba896a14c9417a949a41294
#
_cell.length_a   1.000
_cell.length_b   1.000
_cell.length_c   1.000
_cell.angle_alpha   90.00
_cell.angle_beta   90.00
_cell.angle_gamma   90.00
#
_symmetry.space_group_name_H-M   'P 1'
#
loop_
_entity.id
_entity.type
_entity.pdbx_description
1 polymer ?
#
loop_
_entity_poly.entity_id
_entity_poly.type
_entity_poly.pdbx_seq_one_letter_code
_entity_poly.pdbx_strand_id
1 'polypeptide(L)'
;MVRLPLSPDEIERGQRLGSLLRRARADRSMLDVALDAGVSPETLRKIETGRIATPAFPTIAAIAGTLGLSLDAVWAEINPPEGGQATESDLSRSVRATQQLAS
;
A
#
# COMPACT_ATOMS: atom_id res chain seq x y z
N MET A 1 25.22 13.12 -4.15
CA MET A 1 24.41 13.01 -2.94
C MET A 1 24.31 11.56 -2.48
N VAL A 2 24.55 11.36 -1.24
CA VAL A 2 24.51 10.02 -0.70
C VAL A 2 23.07 9.67 -0.37
N ARG A 3 22.66 8.50 -0.85
CA ARG A 3 21.32 8.03 -0.58
C ARG A 3 21.36 7.17 0.67
N LEU A 4 20.51 7.50 1.60
CA LEU A 4 20.44 6.71 2.82
C LEU A 4 19.81 5.35 2.51
N PRO A 5 20.30 4.30 3.14
CA PRO A 5 19.68 3.00 2.95
C PRO A 5 18.27 2.99 3.51
N LEU A 6 17.45 2.11 2.97
CA LEU A 6 16.10 1.98 3.46
C LEU A 6 16.12 1.45 4.88
N SER A 7 15.24 1.97 5.70
CA SER A 7 15.09 1.47 7.05
C SER A 7 14.35 0.13 7.01
N PRO A 8 14.50 -0.69 8.07
CA PRO A 8 13.73 -1.92 8.13
C PRO A 8 12.23 -1.69 8.02
N ASP A 9 11.73 -0.60 8.55
CA ASP A 9 10.31 -0.27 8.46
C ASP A 9 9.89 -0.03 7.02
N GLU A 10 10.74 0.66 6.26
CA GLU A 10 10.44 0.93 4.86
C GLU A 10 10.44 -0.34 4.04
N ILE A 11 11.39 -1.24 4.31
CA ILE A 11 11.45 -2.51 3.61
C ILE A 11 10.21 -3.33 3.90
N GLU A 12 9.83 -3.40 5.15
CA GLU A 12 8.65 -4.14 5.56
C GLU A 12 7.39 -3.57 4.95
N ARG A 13 7.29 -2.25 4.93
CA ARG A 13 6.14 -1.60 4.31
C ARG A 13 6.05 -1.94 2.84
N GLY A 14 7.19 -1.95 2.15
CA GLY A 14 7.22 -2.33 0.75
C GLY A 14 6.75 -3.76 0.52
N GLN A 15 7.12 -4.67 1.42
CA GLN A 15 6.69 -6.05 1.31
C GLN A 15 5.20 -6.17 1.55
N ARG A 16 4.66 -5.43 2.49
CA ARG A 16 3.22 -5.42 2.72
C ARG A 16 2.46 -4.87 1.52
N LEU A 17 3.00 -3.82 0.94
CA LEU A 17 2.39 -3.25 -0.25
C LEU A 17 2.36 -4.27 -1.37
N GLY A 18 3.49 -4.93 -1.61
CA GLY A 18 3.55 -5.93 -2.67
C GLY A 18 2.54 -7.06 -2.44
N SER A 19 2.45 -7.53 -1.22
CA SER A 19 1.50 -8.59 -0.88
C SER A 19 0.05 -8.14 -1.07
N LEU A 20 -0.24 -6.92 -0.68
CA LEU A 20 -1.58 -6.38 -0.84
C LEU A 20 -1.97 -6.30 -2.31
N LEU A 21 -1.08 -5.77 -3.14
CA LEU A 21 -1.37 -5.63 -4.56
C LEU A 21 -1.53 -6.99 -5.22
N ARG A 22 -0.70 -7.94 -4.81
CA ARG A 22 -0.78 -9.28 -5.37
C ARG A 22 -2.11 -9.93 -5.02
N ARG A 23 -2.57 -9.80 -3.79
CA ARG A 23 -3.85 -10.35 -3.38
C ARG A 23 -5.00 -9.67 -4.11
N ALA A 24 -4.91 -8.37 -4.26
CA ALA A 24 -5.97 -7.61 -4.94
C ALA A 24 -6.02 -7.93 -6.43
N ARG A 25 -4.86 -8.23 -7.01
CA ARG A 25 -4.81 -8.60 -8.43
C ARG A 25 -5.49 -9.96 -8.65
N ALA A 26 -5.37 -10.85 -7.69
CA ALA A 26 -6.03 -12.15 -7.74
C ALA A 26 -5.76 -12.88 -9.04
N ASP A 27 -6.80 -13.19 -9.81
CA ASP A 27 -6.66 -13.96 -11.04
C ASP A 27 -6.31 -13.11 -12.26
N ARG A 28 -6.29 -11.79 -12.13
CA ARG A 28 -5.95 -10.95 -13.26
C ARG A 28 -4.46 -11.08 -13.55
N SER A 29 -4.11 -11.09 -14.83
CA SER A 29 -2.72 -11.25 -15.19
C SER A 29 -1.95 -9.96 -14.87
N MET A 30 -0.67 -10.14 -14.60
CA MET A 30 0.19 -8.99 -14.33
C MET A 30 0.21 -8.04 -15.53
N LEU A 31 0.21 -8.60 -16.74
CA LEU A 31 0.22 -7.78 -17.93
C LEU A 31 -1.04 -6.94 -18.05
N ASP A 32 -2.20 -7.54 -17.79
CA ASP A 32 -3.46 -6.82 -17.88
C ASP A 32 -3.52 -5.67 -16.88
N VAL A 33 -3.13 -5.94 -15.65
CA VAL A 33 -3.16 -4.90 -14.63
C VAL A 33 -2.16 -3.79 -14.95
N ALA A 34 -0.98 -4.17 -15.40
CA ALA A 34 0.04 -3.18 -15.74
C ALA A 34 -0.43 -2.29 -16.89
N LEU A 35 -1.04 -2.89 -17.89
CA LEU A 35 -1.55 -2.11 -19.01
C LEU A 35 -2.64 -1.15 -18.58
N ASP A 36 -3.57 -1.64 -17.78
CA ASP A 36 -4.67 -0.79 -17.30
C ASP A 36 -4.14 0.35 -16.44
N ALA A 37 -3.13 0.09 -15.65
CA ALA A 37 -2.57 1.11 -14.77
C ALA A 37 -1.59 2.03 -15.47
N GLY A 38 -1.18 1.68 -16.68
CA GLY A 38 -0.22 2.50 -17.41
C GLY A 38 1.21 2.37 -16.89
N VAL A 39 1.54 1.22 -16.30
CA VAL A 39 2.89 0.96 -15.81
C VAL A 39 3.43 -0.26 -16.54
N SER A 40 4.74 -0.42 -16.49
CA SER A 40 5.32 -1.60 -17.13
C SER A 40 5.08 -2.84 -16.26
N PRO A 41 4.92 -4.02 -16.90
CA PRO A 41 4.77 -5.24 -16.12
C PRO A 41 5.95 -5.49 -15.20
N GLU A 42 7.14 -5.09 -15.63
CA GLU A 42 8.32 -5.28 -14.78
C GLU A 42 8.25 -4.41 -13.54
N THR A 43 7.78 -3.17 -13.70
CA THR A 43 7.62 -2.29 -12.54
C THR A 43 6.61 -2.89 -11.56
N LEU A 44 5.50 -3.38 -12.08
CA LEU A 44 4.49 -3.99 -11.22
C LEU A 44 5.06 -5.20 -10.50
N ARG A 45 5.82 -6.03 -11.21
CA ARG A 45 6.42 -7.19 -10.58
C ARG A 45 7.38 -6.80 -9.48
N LYS A 46 8.20 -5.78 -9.70
CA LYS A 46 9.14 -5.33 -8.70
C LYS A 46 8.43 -4.81 -7.45
N ILE A 47 7.29 -4.17 -7.63
CA ILE A 47 6.52 -3.70 -6.49
C ILE A 47 5.90 -4.88 -5.75
N GLU A 48 5.33 -5.84 -6.48
CA GLU A 48 4.68 -6.99 -5.84
C GLU A 48 5.66 -7.87 -5.10
N THR A 49 6.90 -7.91 -5.53
CA THR A 49 7.91 -8.72 -4.86
C THR A 49 8.67 -7.96 -3.79
N GLY A 50 8.34 -6.70 -3.59
CA GLY A 50 8.98 -5.90 -2.57
C GLY A 50 10.33 -5.33 -2.97
N ARG A 51 10.74 -5.51 -4.22
CA ARG A 51 12.04 -5.00 -4.67
C ARG A 51 12.05 -3.48 -4.76
N ILE A 52 10.88 -2.88 -4.99
CA ILE A 52 10.74 -1.44 -4.93
C ILE A 52 9.95 -1.16 -3.66
N ALA A 53 10.64 -0.70 -2.63
CA ALA A 53 10.01 -0.53 -1.34
C ALA A 53 9.17 0.75 -1.26
N THR A 54 9.59 1.76 -2.00
CA THR A 54 8.91 3.06 -1.94
C THR A 54 8.61 3.54 -3.35
N PRO A 55 7.60 2.95 -4.00
CA PRO A 55 7.23 3.38 -5.35
C PRO A 55 6.70 4.81 -5.32
N ALA A 56 6.79 5.46 -6.48
CA ALA A 56 6.28 6.81 -6.60
C ALA A 56 4.77 6.83 -6.39
N PHE A 57 4.29 7.89 -5.78
CA PHE A 57 2.87 8.01 -5.49
C PHE A 57 1.98 7.86 -6.75
N PRO A 58 2.29 8.51 -7.88
CA PRO A 58 1.43 8.34 -9.05
C PRO A 58 1.35 6.89 -9.52
N THR A 59 2.45 6.16 -9.40
CA THR A 59 2.46 4.75 -9.78
C THR A 59 1.51 3.95 -8.89
N ILE A 60 1.58 4.17 -7.59
CA ILE A 60 0.72 3.47 -6.65
C ILE A 60 -0.73 3.86 -6.84
N ALA A 61 -1.00 5.15 -7.07
CA ALA A 61 -2.36 5.60 -7.27
C ALA A 61 -2.98 4.95 -8.51
N ALA A 62 -2.20 4.83 -9.58
CA ALA A 62 -2.69 4.20 -10.81
C ALA A 62 -2.99 2.72 -10.59
N ILE A 63 -2.10 2.02 -9.92
CA ILE A 63 -2.30 0.59 -9.68
C ILE A 63 -3.50 0.38 -8.75
N ALA A 64 -3.58 1.15 -7.68
CA ALA A 64 -4.69 1.02 -6.75
C ALA A 64 -6.02 1.28 -7.44
N GLY A 65 -6.06 2.31 -8.28
CA GLY A 65 -7.28 2.60 -9.02
C GLY A 65 -7.70 1.46 -9.92
N THR A 66 -6.72 0.85 -10.59
CA THR A 66 -6.99 -0.27 -11.47
C THR A 66 -7.54 -1.47 -10.69
N LEU A 67 -7.04 -1.68 -9.49
CA LEU A 67 -7.46 -2.81 -8.67
C LEU A 67 -8.67 -2.52 -7.79
N GLY A 68 -9.20 -1.30 -7.87
CA GLY A 68 -10.37 -0.95 -7.07
C GLY A 68 -10.06 -0.70 -5.62
N LEU A 69 -8.82 -0.34 -5.30
CA LEU A 69 -8.41 -0.07 -3.93
C LEU A 69 -8.40 1.42 -3.67
N SER A 70 -8.85 1.83 -2.50
CA SER A 70 -8.70 3.22 -2.10
C SER A 70 -7.29 3.41 -1.54
N LEU A 71 -6.76 4.61 -1.73
CA LEU A 71 -5.43 4.89 -1.22
C LEU A 71 -5.40 4.86 0.30
N ASP A 72 -6.48 5.25 0.93
CA ASP A 72 -6.56 5.18 2.38
C ASP A 72 -6.49 3.74 2.85
N ALA A 73 -7.18 2.83 2.17
CA ALA A 73 -7.14 1.42 2.53
C ALA A 73 -5.74 0.85 2.33
N VAL A 74 -5.09 1.24 1.24
CA VAL A 74 -3.73 0.78 0.97
C VAL A 74 -2.80 1.25 2.09
N TRP A 75 -2.89 2.53 2.45
CA TRP A 75 -2.02 3.06 3.48
C TRP A 75 -2.26 2.37 4.82
N ALA A 76 -3.52 2.15 5.18
CA ALA A 76 -3.84 1.48 6.43
C ALA A 76 -3.28 0.07 6.49
N GLU A 77 -3.30 -0.62 5.35
CA GLU A 77 -2.83 -1.98 5.29
C GLU A 77 -1.30 -2.06 5.42
N ILE A 78 -0.58 -1.17 4.74
CA ILE A 78 0.87 -1.25 4.71
C ILE A 78 1.52 -0.54 5.88
N ASN A 79 0.77 0.28 6.57
CA ASN A 79 1.28 1.05 7.69
C ASN A 79 0.40 0.86 8.91
N PRO A 80 0.27 -0.39 9.38
CA PRO A 80 -0.60 -0.64 10.54
C PRO A 80 0.00 0.01 11.78
N PRO A 81 -0.84 0.29 12.76
CA PRO A 81 -0.34 0.81 14.02
C PRO A 81 0.71 -0.13 14.56
N GLU A 82 1.74 0.46 15.12
CA GLU A 82 2.85 -0.29 15.63
C GLU A 82 2.43 -1.17 16.77
N GLY A 83 2.64 -2.42 16.68
CA GLY A 83 2.52 -3.35 17.72
C GLY A 83 1.68 -2.85 18.83
N GLY A 84 1.63 -3.18 19.84
CA GLY A 84 0.79 -2.74 20.86
C GLY A 84 0.57 -1.25 20.91
N GLN A 85 1.15 -0.58 19.98
CA GLN A 85 1.00 0.85 19.87
C GLN A 85 -0.30 1.24 19.21
N ALA A 86 -0.93 0.31 18.60
CA ALA A 86 -2.27 0.53 18.17
C ALA A 86 -2.97 0.70 19.46
N THR A 87 -2.57 1.68 20.06
CA THR A 87 -2.98 1.87 21.38
C THR A 87 -4.44 2.16 21.38
N GLU A 88 -4.97 2.01 22.52
CA GLU A 88 -6.36 2.34 22.70
C GLU A 88 -6.64 3.77 22.31
N SER A 89 -5.66 4.64 22.45
CA SER A 89 -5.92 6.02 22.09
C SER A 89 -6.12 6.18 20.60
N ASP A 90 -5.40 5.42 19.79
CA ASP A 90 -5.62 5.47 18.36
C ASP A 90 -6.97 4.90 17.99
N LEU A 91 -7.33 3.78 18.61
CA LEU A 91 -8.62 3.18 18.34
C LEU A 91 -9.75 4.09 18.81
N SER A 92 -9.58 4.68 19.95
CA SER A 92 -10.61 5.57 20.49
C SER A 92 -10.81 6.76 19.57
N ARG A 93 -9.71 7.29 19.06
CA ARG A 93 -9.81 8.42 18.17
C ARG A 93 -10.54 8.07 16.90
N SER A 94 -10.24 6.90 16.34
CA SER A 94 -10.93 6.45 15.14
C SER A 94 -12.40 6.27 15.38
N VAL A 95 -12.74 5.67 16.48
CA VAL A 95 -14.14 5.43 16.81
C VAL A 95 -14.88 6.75 16.99
N ARG A 96 -14.25 7.69 17.68
CA ARG A 96 -14.90 8.98 17.87
C ARG A 96 -15.11 9.70 16.57
N ALA A 97 -14.12 9.65 15.69
CA ALA A 97 -14.25 10.30 14.40
C ALA A 97 -15.41 9.69 13.62
N THR A 98 -15.51 8.38 13.66
CA THR A 98 -16.59 7.68 12.98
C THR A 98 -17.94 8.08 13.57
N GLN A 99 -18.01 8.17 14.87
CA GLN A 99 -19.24 8.54 15.52
C GLN A 99 -19.66 9.96 15.18
N GLN A 100 -18.68 10.85 15.11
CA GLN A 100 -18.98 12.21 14.75
C GLN A 100 -19.54 12.31 13.34
N LEU A 101 -18.98 11.52 12.45
CA LEU A 101 -19.47 11.52 11.09
C LEU A 101 -20.85 10.92 11.01
N ALA A 102 -21.18 10.01 11.89
CA ALA A 102 -22.48 9.39 11.88
C ALA A 102 -23.55 10.26 12.51
N SER A 103 -23.14 11.24 13.29
CA SER A 103 -24.14 12.10 13.92
C SER A 103 -24.57 13.28 13.05
#